data_a43d24aab516e56c7a1ea6288607453b
#
_entry.id   a43d24aab516e56c7a1ea6288607453b
#
_cell.length_a   1.000
_cell.length_b   1.000
_cell.length_c   1.000
_cell.angle_alpha   90.00
_cell.angle_beta   90.00
_cell.angle_gamma   90.00
#
_symmetry.space_group_name_H-M   'P 1'
#
loop_
_entity.id
_entity.type
_entity.pdbx_description
1 polymer ?
#
loop_
_entity_poly.entity_id
_entity_poly.type
_entity_poly.pdbx_seq_one_letter_code
_entity_poly.pdbx_strand_id
1 'polypeptide(L)'
;LKLSSIEYIRNFAIIAHIDHGKSTIADRIIHKCGGLTDREMKAQVLDSMEIDRERGITIKAQTVYLNYKAKDKEIYNFNLMDTPGHVDFSYEVSRSLASCEGSLLVVDASQGVEAQTLANVYKAIDSNHEIIPVLNKIDLPSSEPDRIKKQIEDVIGIDASNSILVSAKT
;
A
#
# COMPACT_ATOMS: atom_id res chain seq x y z
N LEU A 1 -8.72 17.71 -22.84
CA LEU A 1 -7.98 17.16 -21.69
C LEU A 1 -7.44 18.34 -20.90
N LYS A 2 -8.06 18.70 -19.78
CA LYS A 2 -7.49 19.65 -18.82
C LYS A 2 -6.28 18.93 -18.22
N LEU A 3 -5.08 19.40 -18.46
CA LEU A 3 -3.88 18.95 -17.73
C LEU A 3 -4.14 19.27 -16.26
N SER A 4 -4.16 18.24 -15.42
CA SER A 4 -4.27 18.43 -13.97
C SER A 4 -3.05 19.21 -13.52
N SER A 5 -3.25 20.24 -12.71
CA SER A 5 -2.15 20.92 -12.04
C SER A 5 -1.36 19.90 -11.20
N ILE A 6 -0.04 20.05 -11.12
CA ILE A 6 0.85 19.17 -10.33
C ILE A 6 0.39 19.05 -8.87
N GLU A 7 -0.23 20.11 -8.34
CA GLU A 7 -0.79 20.13 -6.97
C GLU A 7 -1.91 19.09 -6.72
N TYR A 8 -2.54 18.55 -7.77
CA TYR A 8 -3.57 17.51 -7.67
C TYR A 8 -3.05 16.09 -8.01
N ILE A 9 -1.77 15.93 -8.26
CA ILE A 9 -1.15 14.62 -8.53
C ILE A 9 -0.58 14.06 -7.22
N ARG A 10 -0.82 12.77 -6.96
CA ARG A 10 -0.26 12.04 -5.82
C ARG A 10 0.34 10.73 -6.30
N ASN A 11 1.65 10.60 -6.15
CA ASN A 11 2.39 9.40 -6.47
C ASN A 11 2.70 8.67 -5.17
N PHE A 12 2.19 7.48 -4.99
CA PHE A 12 2.41 6.72 -3.77
C PHE A 12 2.57 5.23 -4.02
N ALA A 13 3.32 4.58 -3.14
CA ALA A 13 3.55 3.16 -3.16
C ALA A 13 2.87 2.46 -1.98
N ILE A 14 2.68 1.15 -2.08
CA ILE A 14 2.25 0.31 -0.97
C ILE A 14 3.41 -0.61 -0.57
N ILE A 15 3.82 -0.52 0.69
CA ILE A 15 4.84 -1.37 1.31
C ILE A 15 4.12 -2.31 2.27
N ALA A 16 4.31 -3.61 2.09
CA ALA A 16 3.73 -4.62 2.96
C ALA A 16 4.56 -5.89 2.94
N HIS A 17 4.48 -6.66 4.01
CA HIS A 17 4.94 -8.05 4.01
C HIS A 17 4.00 -8.95 3.21
N ILE A 18 4.48 -10.12 2.80
CA ILE A 18 3.67 -11.15 2.15
C ILE A 18 2.49 -11.49 3.06
N ASP A 19 1.29 -11.65 2.50
CA ASP A 19 0.04 -11.99 3.19
C ASP A 19 -0.50 -10.93 4.17
N HIS A 20 0.10 -9.74 4.28
CA HIS A 20 -0.47 -8.63 5.06
C HIS A 20 -1.65 -7.93 4.37
N GLY A 21 -1.96 -8.31 3.13
CA GLY A 21 -3.13 -7.82 2.39
C GLY A 21 -2.85 -6.64 1.47
N LYS A 22 -1.62 -6.51 0.97
CA LYS A 22 -1.21 -5.45 0.04
C LYS A 22 -2.10 -5.38 -1.19
N SER A 23 -2.20 -6.48 -1.95
CA SER A 23 -3.01 -6.54 -3.18
C SER A 23 -4.49 -6.31 -2.91
N THR A 24 -5.02 -6.85 -1.81
CA THR A 24 -6.42 -6.63 -1.43
C THR A 24 -6.71 -5.16 -1.13
N ILE A 25 -5.82 -4.46 -0.43
CA ILE A 25 -5.97 -3.02 -0.17
C ILE A 25 -5.85 -2.22 -1.47
N ALA A 26 -4.88 -2.56 -2.32
CA ALA A 26 -4.72 -1.91 -3.63
C ALA A 26 -6.00 -2.06 -4.48
N ASP A 27 -6.55 -3.25 -4.57
CA ASP A 27 -7.81 -3.49 -5.29
C ASP A 27 -8.98 -2.70 -4.71
N ARG A 28 -9.07 -2.56 -3.38
CA ARG A 28 -10.10 -1.73 -2.73
C ARG A 28 -9.94 -0.25 -3.06
N ILE A 29 -8.72 0.26 -3.11
CA ILE A 29 -8.43 1.65 -3.53
C ILE A 29 -8.86 1.85 -4.98
N ILE A 30 -8.50 0.93 -5.88
CA ILE A 30 -8.87 0.98 -7.30
C ILE A 30 -10.39 0.98 -7.46
N HIS A 31 -11.08 0.07 -6.77
CA HIS A 31 -12.53 -0.01 -6.78
C HIS A 31 -13.18 1.29 -6.25
N LYS A 32 -12.70 1.83 -5.14
CA LYS A 32 -13.20 3.08 -4.56
C LYS A 32 -13.05 4.28 -5.48
N CYS A 33 -12.03 4.28 -6.32
CA CYS A 33 -11.80 5.30 -7.34
C CYS A 33 -12.58 5.04 -8.65
N GLY A 34 -13.42 4.01 -8.70
CA GLY A 34 -14.23 3.67 -9.88
C GLY A 34 -13.44 2.99 -11.01
N GLY A 35 -12.23 2.49 -10.72
CA GLY A 35 -11.38 1.78 -11.68
C GLY A 35 -11.77 0.33 -11.91
N LEU A 36 -12.59 -0.26 -11.03
CA LEU A 36 -13.04 -1.65 -11.10
C LEU A 36 -14.53 -1.77 -10.76
N THR A 37 -15.21 -2.73 -11.40
CA THR A 37 -16.53 -3.18 -11.00
C THR A 37 -16.44 -4.26 -9.92
N ASP A 38 -17.53 -4.49 -9.16
CA ASP A 38 -17.61 -5.55 -8.14
C ASP A 38 -17.28 -6.94 -8.69
N ARG A 39 -17.53 -7.17 -9.98
CA ARG A 39 -17.23 -8.44 -10.65
C ARG A 39 -15.73 -8.61 -10.90
N GLU A 40 -15.05 -7.54 -11.27
CA GLU A 40 -13.61 -7.52 -11.55
C GLU A 40 -12.78 -7.61 -10.25
N MET A 41 -13.31 -7.07 -9.14
CA MET A 41 -12.72 -7.20 -7.82
C MET A 41 -12.47 -8.65 -7.39
N LYS A 42 -13.30 -9.59 -7.82
CA LYS A 42 -13.13 -11.02 -7.48
C LYS A 42 -11.90 -11.66 -8.11
N ALA A 43 -11.26 -11.00 -9.07
CA ALA A 43 -10.16 -11.54 -9.84
C ALA A 43 -8.76 -11.08 -9.39
N GLN A 44 -8.65 -10.25 -8.35
CA GLN A 44 -7.38 -9.63 -7.90
C GLN A 44 -6.59 -9.05 -9.10
N VAL A 45 -7.01 -7.89 -9.57
CA VAL A 45 -6.60 -7.34 -10.87
C VAL A 45 -5.11 -6.95 -10.91
N LEU A 46 -4.52 -6.56 -9.79
CA LEU A 46 -3.08 -6.24 -9.75
C LEU A 46 -2.19 -7.47 -9.85
N ASP A 47 -2.65 -8.61 -9.34
CA ASP A 47 -1.94 -9.88 -9.49
C ASP A 47 -2.35 -10.57 -10.80
N SER A 48 -2.11 -9.88 -11.93
CA SER A 48 -2.55 -10.35 -13.25
C SER A 48 -1.72 -11.50 -13.82
N MET A 49 -0.52 -11.74 -13.30
CA MET A 49 0.31 -12.86 -13.69
C MET A 49 -0.08 -14.13 -12.91
N GLU A 50 -0.19 -15.26 -13.59
CA GLU A 50 -0.50 -16.56 -12.95
C GLU A 50 0.43 -16.87 -11.78
N ILE A 51 1.74 -16.59 -11.91
CA ILE A 51 2.74 -16.80 -10.88
C ILE A 51 2.50 -15.90 -9.66
N ASP A 52 2.06 -14.65 -9.87
CA ASP A 52 1.73 -13.72 -8.79
C ASP A 52 0.53 -14.24 -7.98
N ARG A 53 -0.49 -14.77 -8.68
CA ARG A 53 -1.68 -15.36 -8.05
C ARG A 53 -1.38 -16.64 -7.29
N GLU A 54 -0.59 -17.55 -7.88
CA GLU A 54 -0.23 -18.84 -7.26
C GLU A 54 0.61 -18.68 -6.00
N ARG A 55 1.51 -17.67 -5.98
CA ARG A 55 2.44 -17.42 -4.87
C ARG A 55 1.99 -16.34 -3.91
N GLY A 56 0.94 -15.57 -4.26
CA GLY A 56 0.47 -14.42 -3.47
C GLY A 56 1.49 -13.30 -3.34
N ILE A 57 2.42 -13.18 -4.31
CA ILE A 57 3.49 -12.16 -4.33
C ILE A 57 3.46 -11.37 -5.63
N THR A 58 3.72 -10.07 -5.55
CA THR A 58 3.91 -9.20 -6.71
C THR A 58 5.35 -9.32 -7.20
N ILE A 59 5.55 -9.75 -8.44
CA ILE A 59 6.89 -9.95 -9.03
C ILE A 59 7.36 -8.68 -9.75
N LYS A 60 6.46 -8.00 -10.46
CA LYS A 60 6.79 -6.82 -11.25
C LYS A 60 6.03 -5.61 -10.76
N ALA A 61 6.74 -4.50 -10.52
CA ALA A 61 6.10 -3.24 -10.15
C ALA A 61 5.12 -2.78 -11.26
N GLN A 62 3.90 -2.45 -10.85
CA GLN A 62 2.85 -1.95 -11.73
C GLN A 62 2.40 -0.57 -11.27
N THR A 63 2.05 0.29 -12.23
CA THR A 63 1.48 1.61 -11.95
C THR A 63 0.03 1.65 -12.39
N VAL A 64 -0.84 2.06 -11.50
CA VAL A 64 -2.27 2.23 -11.76
C VAL A 64 -2.64 3.70 -11.65
N TYR A 65 -3.27 4.24 -12.68
CA TYR A 65 -3.72 5.63 -12.74
C TYR A 65 -5.19 5.71 -12.34
N LEU A 66 -5.49 6.49 -11.30
CA LEU A 66 -6.82 6.60 -10.74
C LEU A 66 -7.23 8.06 -10.59
N ASN A 67 -8.52 8.34 -10.74
CA ASN A 67 -9.11 9.63 -10.42
C ASN A 67 -9.92 9.52 -9.14
N TYR A 68 -9.56 10.30 -8.13
CA TYR A 68 -10.25 10.31 -6.85
C TYR A 68 -10.91 11.66 -6.61
N LYS A 69 -12.24 11.66 -6.45
CA LYS A 69 -12.98 12.84 -6.03
C LYS A 69 -12.94 12.94 -4.50
N ALA A 70 -12.18 13.91 -4.00
CA ALA A 70 -11.97 14.09 -2.59
C ALA A 70 -13.15 14.86 -1.90
N LYS A 71 -13.09 14.99 -0.57
CA LYS A 71 -14.12 15.66 0.23
C LYS A 71 -14.20 17.16 -0.04
N ASP A 72 -13.11 17.78 -0.49
CA ASP A 72 -13.01 19.17 -0.94
C ASP A 72 -13.65 19.41 -2.31
N LYS A 73 -14.19 18.34 -2.93
CA LYS A 73 -14.82 18.29 -4.27
C LYS A 73 -13.83 18.36 -5.43
N GLU A 74 -12.54 18.49 -5.17
CA GLU A 74 -11.48 18.44 -6.18
C GLU A 74 -11.22 17.00 -6.63
N ILE A 75 -10.68 16.86 -7.86
CA ILE A 75 -10.31 15.56 -8.43
C ILE A 75 -8.79 15.44 -8.38
N TYR A 76 -8.33 14.48 -7.60
CA TYR A 76 -6.91 14.12 -7.53
C TYR A 76 -6.59 12.98 -8.47
N ASN A 77 -5.44 13.06 -9.11
CA ASN A 77 -4.89 11.99 -9.93
C ASN A 77 -3.93 11.17 -9.07
N PHE A 78 -4.33 9.96 -8.75
CA PHE A 78 -3.54 9.02 -7.98
C PHE A 78 -2.75 8.12 -8.94
N ASN A 79 -1.45 8.08 -8.75
CA ASN A 79 -0.55 7.12 -9.37
C ASN A 79 -0.13 6.13 -8.28
N LEU A 80 -0.84 5.02 -8.22
CA LEU A 80 -0.56 3.93 -7.28
C LEU A 80 0.50 3.02 -7.88
N MET A 81 1.63 2.88 -7.17
CA MET A 81 2.67 1.91 -7.51
C MET A 81 2.58 0.70 -6.60
N ASP A 82 2.20 -0.42 -7.18
CA ASP A 82 2.26 -1.71 -6.50
C ASP A 82 3.67 -2.26 -6.61
N THR A 83 4.37 -2.32 -5.47
CA THR A 83 5.78 -2.74 -5.41
C THR A 83 5.90 -4.20 -4.98
N PRO A 84 6.89 -4.96 -5.51
CA PRO A 84 7.20 -6.28 -5.00
C PRO A 84 7.48 -6.25 -3.49
N GLY A 85 6.88 -7.18 -2.75
CA GLY A 85 7.10 -7.31 -1.30
C GLY A 85 8.33 -8.13 -0.92
N HIS A 86 8.91 -8.87 -1.87
CA HIS A 86 10.01 -9.80 -1.62
C HIS A 86 11.39 -9.14 -1.75
N VAL A 87 12.36 -9.59 -0.93
CA VAL A 87 13.73 -9.03 -0.92
C VAL A 87 14.49 -9.18 -2.23
N ASP A 88 14.18 -10.21 -3.02
CA ASP A 88 14.85 -10.48 -4.31
C ASP A 88 14.55 -9.39 -5.37
N PHE A 89 13.52 -8.58 -5.18
CA PHE A 89 13.11 -7.50 -6.09
C PHE A 89 13.52 -6.10 -5.61
N SER A 90 14.62 -6.03 -4.88
CA SER A 90 15.10 -4.80 -4.21
C SER A 90 15.38 -3.64 -5.18
N TYR A 91 15.81 -3.94 -6.42
CA TYR A 91 16.08 -2.93 -7.45
C TYR A 91 14.77 -2.30 -7.97
N GLU A 92 13.78 -3.11 -8.30
CA GLU A 92 12.46 -2.67 -8.76
C GLU A 92 11.76 -1.83 -7.68
N VAL A 93 11.84 -2.26 -6.42
CA VAL A 93 11.32 -1.53 -5.27
C VAL A 93 11.98 -0.16 -5.17
N SER A 94 13.30 -0.07 -5.22
CA SER A 94 14.03 1.20 -5.11
C SER A 94 13.67 2.18 -6.22
N ARG A 95 13.51 1.70 -7.46
CA ARG A 95 13.10 2.55 -8.58
C ARG A 95 11.67 3.05 -8.44
N SER A 96 10.76 2.20 -7.99
CA SER A 96 9.37 2.56 -7.77
C SER A 96 9.24 3.59 -6.65
N LEU A 97 9.94 3.39 -5.54
CA LEU A 97 9.95 4.34 -4.43
C LEU A 97 10.55 5.70 -4.84
N ALA A 98 11.62 5.73 -5.63
CA ALA A 98 12.23 6.98 -6.08
C ALA A 98 11.28 7.88 -6.91
N SER A 99 10.21 7.33 -7.48
CA SER A 99 9.21 8.07 -8.25
C SER A 99 7.97 8.47 -7.43
N CYS A 100 7.90 8.07 -6.15
CA CYS A 100 6.81 8.39 -5.24
C CYS A 100 7.19 9.46 -4.22
N GLU A 101 6.19 10.14 -3.69
CA GLU A 101 6.29 11.15 -2.63
C GLU A 101 5.85 10.61 -1.26
N GLY A 102 5.14 9.48 -1.24
CA GLY A 102 4.65 8.83 -0.03
C GLY A 102 4.45 7.35 -0.19
N SER A 103 4.25 6.67 0.94
CA SER A 103 3.99 5.23 0.99
C SER A 103 2.94 4.89 2.03
N LEU A 104 2.08 3.94 1.70
CA LEU A 104 1.22 3.25 2.66
C LEU A 104 1.99 2.06 3.21
N LEU A 105 2.26 2.06 4.51
CA LEU A 105 2.84 0.91 5.20
C LEU A 105 1.72 0.02 5.73
N VAL A 106 1.44 -1.07 5.03
CA VAL A 106 0.39 -2.02 5.41
C VAL A 106 0.96 -3.08 6.32
N VAL A 107 0.42 -3.17 7.54
CA VAL A 107 0.82 -4.13 8.57
C VAL A 107 -0.40 -4.93 9.01
N ASP A 108 -0.26 -6.25 9.10
CA ASP A 108 -1.27 -7.12 9.67
C ASP A 108 -1.36 -6.85 11.18
N ALA A 109 -2.54 -6.45 11.65
CA ALA A 109 -2.78 -6.09 13.05
C ALA A 109 -2.67 -7.26 14.03
N SER A 110 -2.55 -8.50 13.54
CA SER A 110 -2.33 -9.70 14.35
C SER A 110 -0.86 -10.14 14.40
N GLN A 111 -0.12 -9.93 13.29
CA GLN A 111 1.27 -10.39 13.15
C GLN A 111 2.29 -9.28 13.52
N GLY A 112 2.04 -8.07 13.06
CA GLY A 112 2.93 -6.94 13.29
C GLY A 112 3.99 -6.75 12.18
N VAL A 113 5.03 -6.00 12.52
CA VAL A 113 6.09 -5.63 11.56
C VAL A 113 7.07 -6.80 11.40
N GLU A 114 7.28 -7.20 10.15
CA GLU A 114 8.22 -8.24 9.77
C GLU A 114 9.56 -7.66 9.29
N ALA A 115 10.66 -8.39 9.51
CA ALA A 115 12.01 -7.92 9.20
C ALA A 115 12.21 -7.53 7.73
N GLN A 116 11.60 -8.28 6.79
CA GLN A 116 11.70 -7.97 5.35
C GLN A 116 11.04 -6.63 4.99
N THR A 117 9.96 -6.27 5.69
CA THR A 117 9.26 -5.00 5.49
C THR A 117 10.14 -3.81 5.88
N LEU A 118 10.96 -3.96 6.92
CA LEU A 118 11.85 -2.90 7.41
C LEU A 118 12.81 -2.40 6.33
N ALA A 119 13.39 -3.30 5.53
CA ALA A 119 14.31 -2.91 4.46
C ALA A 119 13.64 -1.98 3.43
N ASN A 120 12.39 -2.24 3.08
CA ASN A 120 11.62 -1.40 2.15
C ASN A 120 11.17 -0.08 2.80
N VAL A 121 10.82 -0.10 4.08
CA VAL A 121 10.45 1.10 4.83
C VAL A 121 11.65 2.05 4.95
N TYR A 122 12.84 1.54 5.26
CA TYR A 122 14.04 2.38 5.31
C TYR A 122 14.40 2.99 3.96
N LYS A 123 14.23 2.26 2.85
CA LYS A 123 14.38 2.83 1.50
C LYS A 123 13.39 3.96 1.22
N ALA A 124 12.16 3.85 1.70
CA ALA A 124 11.17 4.90 1.58
C ALA A 124 11.54 6.13 2.43
N ILE A 125 12.03 5.93 3.64
CA ILE A 125 12.54 6.99 4.52
C ILE A 125 13.72 7.70 3.85
N ASP A 126 14.69 6.95 3.31
CA ASP A 126 15.86 7.50 2.62
C ASP A 126 15.45 8.30 1.36
N SER A 127 14.30 7.99 0.76
CA SER A 127 13.70 8.71 -0.36
C SER A 127 12.80 9.88 0.07
N ASN A 128 12.82 10.26 1.34
CA ASN A 128 11.99 11.31 1.95
C ASN A 128 10.48 11.11 1.78
N HIS A 129 10.01 9.86 1.81
CA HIS A 129 8.58 9.58 1.76
C HIS A 129 7.88 9.99 3.05
N GLU A 130 6.68 10.55 2.92
CA GLU A 130 5.71 10.51 3.99
C GLU A 130 5.14 9.09 4.10
N ILE A 131 5.24 8.47 5.27
CA ILE A 131 4.78 7.10 5.50
C ILE A 131 3.52 7.12 6.35
N ILE A 132 2.45 6.55 5.79
CA ILE A 132 1.17 6.42 6.48
C ILE A 132 0.97 4.97 6.88
N PRO A 133 1.01 4.63 8.19
CA PRO A 133 0.74 3.29 8.66
C PRO A 133 -0.73 2.92 8.49
N VAL A 134 -0.97 1.72 7.93
CA VAL A 134 -2.30 1.13 7.74
C VAL A 134 -2.31 -0.24 8.41
N LEU A 135 -3.07 -0.39 9.49
CA LEU A 135 -3.24 -1.65 10.18
C LEU A 135 -4.42 -2.41 9.59
N ASN A 136 -4.12 -3.49 8.90
CA ASN A 136 -5.10 -4.32 8.21
C ASN A 136 -5.51 -5.53 9.05
N LYS A 137 -6.59 -6.17 8.65
CA LYS A 137 -7.17 -7.37 9.29
C LYS A 137 -7.62 -7.12 10.73
N ILE A 138 -8.14 -5.93 11.02
CA ILE A 138 -8.68 -5.60 12.35
C ILE A 138 -9.93 -6.43 12.71
N ASP A 139 -10.52 -7.10 11.74
CA ASP A 139 -11.63 -8.04 11.89
C ASP A 139 -11.22 -9.37 12.57
N LEU A 140 -9.94 -9.69 12.61
CA LEU A 140 -9.45 -10.92 13.23
C LEU A 140 -9.51 -10.84 14.77
N PRO A 141 -9.95 -11.92 15.46
CA PRO A 141 -9.95 -11.97 16.92
C PRO A 141 -8.57 -11.79 17.57
N SER A 142 -7.50 -12.12 16.82
CA SER A 142 -6.10 -11.97 17.23
C SER A 142 -5.51 -10.58 16.94
N SER A 143 -6.32 -9.66 16.44
CA SER A 143 -5.88 -8.30 16.13
C SER A 143 -5.58 -7.50 17.39
N GLU A 144 -4.41 -6.88 17.45
CA GLU A 144 -3.94 -6.05 18.55
C GLU A 144 -3.40 -4.70 18.06
N PRO A 145 -4.25 -3.79 17.54
CA PRO A 145 -3.82 -2.56 16.89
C PRO A 145 -2.90 -1.68 17.75
N ASP A 146 -3.19 -1.54 19.04
CA ASP A 146 -2.40 -0.68 19.93
C ASP A 146 -0.98 -1.25 20.15
N ARG A 147 -0.85 -2.57 20.28
CA ARG A 147 0.45 -3.24 20.35
C ARG A 147 1.27 -3.01 19.07
N ILE A 148 0.60 -3.12 17.91
CA ILE A 148 1.28 -2.95 16.62
C ILE A 148 1.66 -1.50 16.36
N LYS A 149 0.83 -0.52 16.74
CA LYS A 149 1.22 0.90 16.70
C LYS A 149 2.51 1.14 17.48
N LYS A 150 2.57 0.66 18.72
CA LYS A 150 3.77 0.78 19.53
C LYS A 150 4.98 0.08 18.91
N GLN A 151 4.79 -1.10 18.32
CA GLN A 151 5.86 -1.81 17.61
C GLN A 151 6.40 -0.98 16.42
N ILE A 152 5.53 -0.35 15.64
CA ILE A 152 5.91 0.52 14.51
C ILE A 152 6.76 1.70 15.03
N GLU A 153 6.34 2.35 16.10
CA GLU A 153 7.08 3.47 16.73
C GLU A 153 8.44 3.02 17.26
N ASP A 154 8.49 1.91 18.00
CA ASP A 154 9.71 1.42 18.62
C ASP A 154 10.73 0.88 17.60
N VAL A 155 10.29 0.22 16.55
CA VAL A 155 11.15 -0.49 15.57
C VAL A 155 11.52 0.40 14.38
N ILE A 156 10.57 1.19 13.88
CA ILE A 156 10.76 2.02 12.69
C ILE A 156 11.11 3.47 13.06
N GLY A 157 10.58 3.96 14.18
CA GLY A 157 10.79 5.34 14.65
C GLY A 157 9.88 6.37 13.96
N ILE A 158 8.75 5.95 13.40
CA ILE A 158 7.72 6.85 12.84
C ILE A 158 6.52 6.94 13.76
N ASP A 159 5.82 8.07 13.76
CA ASP A 159 4.57 8.22 14.52
C ASP A 159 3.49 7.31 13.94
N ALA A 160 2.96 6.41 14.76
CA ALA A 160 1.88 5.49 14.41
C ALA A 160 0.57 5.79 15.14
N SER A 161 0.48 6.88 15.91
CA SER A 161 -0.71 7.25 16.69
C SER A 161 -1.96 7.40 15.80
N ASN A 162 -1.80 7.96 14.60
CA ASN A 162 -2.85 8.20 13.62
C ASN A 162 -2.95 7.10 12.56
N SER A 163 -2.48 5.89 12.85
CA SER A 163 -2.59 4.76 11.92
C SER A 163 -4.03 4.51 11.50
N ILE A 164 -4.22 4.24 10.21
CA ILE A 164 -5.52 3.91 9.64
C ILE A 164 -5.84 2.44 9.95
N LEU A 165 -6.98 2.19 10.58
CA LEU A 165 -7.44 0.84 10.91
C LEU A 165 -8.43 0.36 9.85
N VAL A 166 -8.14 -0.78 9.20
CA VAL A 166 -8.96 -1.31 8.12
C VAL A 166 -9.12 -2.83 8.18
N SER A 167 -10.20 -3.31 7.57
CA SER A 167 -10.31 -4.68 7.09
C SER A 167 -10.50 -4.62 5.57
N ALA A 168 -9.49 -5.02 4.83
CA ALA A 168 -9.60 -5.04 3.38
C ALA A 168 -10.56 -6.13 2.86
N LYS A 169 -10.92 -7.10 3.72
CA LYS A 169 -11.83 -8.20 3.40
C LYS A 169 -13.29 -7.79 3.52
N THR A 170 -13.64 -6.96 4.47
CA THR A 170 -14.99 -6.44 4.79
C THR A 170 -15.06 -4.95 4.54
#